data_18fb3b50b76f3070e2904852458ea9f7
#
_entry.id   18fb3b50b76f3070e2904852458ea9f7
#
_cell.length_a   1.000
_cell.length_b   1.000
_cell.length_c   1.000
_cell.angle_alpha   90.00
_cell.angle_beta   90.00
_cell.angle_gamma   90.00
#
_symmetry.space_group_name_H-M   'P 1'
#
loop_
_entity.id
_entity.type
_entity.pdbx_description
1 polymer ?
#
loop_
_entity_poly.entity_id
_entity_poly.type
_entity_poly.pdbx_seq_one_letter_code
_entity_poly.pdbx_strand_id
1 'polypeptide(L)'
;MLPGVRPPPFPTLAVLAEALAELPSPELEGAAIEAAVLVCLHDDAVLLARRALHPEDPWSGHAALPGGRWEPGDSSLLDTALREAREELGIEPLAHGRLLGALGTHVGSGQHISGVRIGVYVAAFDERPPLELSSELEAVYWVPLESLVPVTARVAELPGREVSAYALEIPGEDPLIVWGITYAILERLRALPAV
;
A
#
# COMPACT_ATOMS: atom_id res chain seq x y z
N MET A 1 3.69 21.12 4.11
CA MET A 1 4.50 21.31 2.88
C MET A 1 4.32 22.74 2.40
N LEU A 2 5.37 23.41 1.94
CA LEU A 2 5.24 24.78 1.39
C LEU A 2 4.46 24.70 0.04
N PRO A 3 3.48 25.56 -0.21
CA PRO A 3 2.73 25.55 -1.46
C PRO A 3 3.65 25.84 -2.63
N GLY A 4 3.63 24.98 -3.65
CA GLY A 4 4.36 25.16 -4.92
C GLY A 4 5.64 24.37 -5.12
N VAL A 5 6.10 23.59 -4.13
CA VAL A 5 7.25 22.69 -4.30
C VAL A 5 6.73 21.30 -4.73
N ARG A 6 7.07 20.91 -5.98
CA ARG A 6 6.79 19.54 -6.44
C ARG A 6 7.60 18.55 -5.57
N PRO A 7 7.00 17.48 -5.08
CA PRO A 7 7.73 16.46 -4.35
C PRO A 7 8.82 15.84 -5.22
N PRO A 8 9.87 15.26 -4.63
CA PRO A 8 10.85 14.50 -5.40
C PRO A 8 10.14 13.35 -6.14
N PRO A 9 10.65 12.95 -7.32
CA PRO A 9 10.12 11.76 -8.01
C PRO A 9 10.31 10.52 -7.15
N PHE A 10 9.53 9.47 -7.40
CA PHE A 10 9.80 8.16 -6.83
C PHE A 10 11.13 7.61 -7.36
N PRO A 11 11.87 6.86 -6.55
CA PRO A 11 13.05 6.14 -7.02
C PRO A 11 12.69 5.12 -8.10
N THR A 12 13.61 4.81 -8.99
CA THR A 12 13.45 3.73 -9.98
C THR A 12 13.44 2.36 -9.29
N LEU A 13 12.94 1.32 -9.96
CA LEU A 13 12.93 -0.05 -9.41
C LEU A 13 14.34 -0.52 -9.03
N ALA A 14 15.37 -0.13 -9.78
CA ALA A 14 16.76 -0.49 -9.45
C ALA A 14 17.20 0.15 -8.13
N VAL A 15 16.96 1.45 -7.96
CA VAL A 15 17.26 2.17 -6.71
C VAL A 15 16.46 1.63 -5.54
N LEU A 16 15.18 1.31 -5.74
CA LEU A 16 14.35 0.68 -4.72
C LEU A 16 14.89 -0.67 -4.30
N ALA A 17 15.31 -1.51 -5.25
CA ALA A 17 15.87 -2.83 -4.97
C ALA A 17 17.14 -2.74 -4.12
N GLU A 18 18.06 -1.82 -4.45
CA GLU A 18 19.28 -1.58 -3.67
C GLU A 18 18.97 -1.07 -2.26
N ALA A 19 18.12 -0.05 -2.15
CA ALA A 19 17.79 0.55 -0.86
C ALA A 19 17.02 -0.41 0.07
N LEU A 20 16.12 -1.23 -0.48
CA LEU A 20 15.32 -2.18 0.30
C LEU A 20 16.13 -3.41 0.73
N ALA A 21 17.14 -3.81 -0.03
CA ALA A 21 18.00 -4.95 0.34
C ALA A 21 18.79 -4.72 1.63
N GLU A 22 19.07 -3.45 1.96
CA GLU A 22 19.79 -3.06 3.18
C GLU A 22 18.87 -2.92 4.42
N LEU A 23 17.56 -2.92 4.24
CA LEU A 23 16.62 -2.77 5.34
C LEU A 23 16.26 -4.11 6.00
N PRO A 24 16.11 -4.14 7.35
CA PRO A 24 15.71 -5.36 8.03
C PRO A 24 14.27 -5.73 7.69
N SER A 25 14.02 -7.03 7.56
CA SER A 25 12.67 -7.56 7.40
C SER A 25 11.87 -7.38 8.69
N PRO A 26 10.59 -6.97 8.63
CA PRO A 26 9.72 -6.94 9.80
C PRO A 26 9.58 -8.34 10.41
N GLU A 27 9.68 -8.42 11.74
CA GLU A 27 9.48 -9.65 12.51
C GLU A 27 8.14 -9.59 13.27
N LEU A 28 7.59 -10.77 13.59
CA LEU A 28 6.48 -10.89 14.53
C LEU A 28 7.00 -10.58 15.94
N GLU A 29 6.45 -9.56 16.57
CA GLU A 29 6.86 -9.16 17.94
C GLU A 29 5.80 -9.49 19.00
N GLY A 30 4.71 -10.15 18.61
CA GLY A 30 3.61 -10.48 19.51
C GLY A 30 2.81 -9.25 19.93
N ALA A 31 2.73 -8.24 19.08
CA ALA A 31 1.83 -7.11 19.27
C ALA A 31 0.37 -7.57 19.31
N ALA A 32 -0.50 -6.77 19.90
CA ALA A 32 -1.93 -7.10 20.01
C ALA A 32 -2.59 -7.33 18.64
N ILE A 33 -2.12 -6.64 17.61
CA ILE A 33 -2.54 -6.83 16.20
C ILE A 33 -1.31 -6.67 15.32
N GLU A 34 -0.99 -7.72 14.58
CA GLU A 34 0.02 -7.74 13.53
C GLU A 34 -0.69 -7.81 12.17
N ALA A 35 -0.14 -7.16 11.18
CA ALA A 35 -0.64 -7.13 9.81
C ALA A 35 0.52 -7.00 8.83
N ALA A 36 0.25 -7.24 7.56
CA ALA A 36 1.23 -6.98 6.50
C ALA A 36 0.56 -6.50 5.22
N VAL A 37 1.29 -5.71 4.45
CA VAL A 37 0.86 -5.22 3.14
C VAL A 37 1.96 -5.43 2.10
N LEU A 38 1.56 -5.60 0.85
CA LEU A 38 2.45 -5.73 -0.29
C LEU A 38 2.30 -4.53 -1.22
N VAL A 39 3.38 -3.78 -1.41
CA VAL A 39 3.46 -2.76 -2.46
C VAL A 39 3.83 -3.48 -3.76
N CYS A 40 2.87 -3.59 -4.68
CA CYS A 40 3.06 -4.20 -5.99
C CYS A 40 3.44 -3.14 -7.01
N LEU A 41 4.63 -3.26 -7.61
CA LEU A 41 5.16 -2.33 -8.61
C LEU A 41 5.29 -3.03 -9.96
N HIS A 42 4.98 -2.32 -11.04
CA HIS A 42 5.27 -2.70 -12.41
C HIS A 42 5.72 -1.47 -13.17
N ASP A 43 6.93 -1.50 -13.70
CA ASP A 43 7.59 -0.34 -14.29
C ASP A 43 7.55 0.87 -13.34
N ASP A 44 6.90 1.95 -13.75
CA ASP A 44 6.71 3.19 -12.99
C ASP A 44 5.32 3.30 -12.34
N ALA A 45 4.60 2.19 -12.17
CA ALA A 45 3.26 2.15 -11.60
C ALA A 45 3.18 1.31 -10.33
N VAL A 46 2.28 1.70 -9.42
CA VAL A 46 1.90 0.94 -8.22
C VAL A 46 0.46 0.45 -8.35
N LEU A 47 0.21 -0.78 -7.89
CA LEU A 47 -1.14 -1.31 -7.79
C LEU A 47 -1.82 -0.76 -6.55
N LEU A 48 -2.98 -0.13 -6.74
CA LEU A 48 -3.87 0.30 -5.67
C LEU A 48 -5.25 -0.33 -5.87
N ALA A 49 -5.81 -0.84 -4.80
CA ALA A 49 -7.17 -1.38 -4.77
C ALA A 49 -8.15 -0.33 -4.23
N ARG A 50 -9.40 -0.36 -4.71
CA ARG A 50 -10.54 0.25 -4.05
C ARG A 50 -11.27 -0.84 -3.27
N ARG A 51 -11.40 -0.68 -1.97
CA ARG A 51 -12.16 -1.61 -1.12
C ARG A 51 -13.64 -1.55 -1.47
N ALA A 52 -14.29 -2.71 -1.49
CA ALA A 52 -15.72 -2.79 -1.71
C ALA A 52 -16.50 -2.07 -0.60
N LEU A 53 -17.69 -1.59 -0.92
CA LEU A 53 -18.56 -0.97 0.07
C LEU A 53 -19.19 -2.05 0.97
N HIS A 54 -18.90 -1.99 2.25
CA HIS A 54 -19.47 -2.89 3.25
C HIS A 54 -19.89 -2.10 4.50
N PRO A 55 -21.13 -2.25 5.01
CA PRO A 55 -21.65 -1.42 6.12
C PRO A 55 -20.84 -1.52 7.42
N GLU A 56 -20.15 -2.64 7.64
CA GLU A 56 -19.36 -2.90 8.85
C GLU A 56 -17.86 -2.62 8.67
N ASP A 57 -17.41 -2.29 7.44
CA ASP A 57 -16.01 -1.92 7.18
C ASP A 57 -15.84 -0.40 7.24
N PRO A 58 -15.13 0.12 8.26
CA PRO A 58 -14.89 1.56 8.38
C PRO A 58 -13.97 2.12 7.29
N TRP A 59 -13.38 1.27 6.45
CA TRP A 59 -12.53 1.66 5.33
C TRP A 59 -13.14 1.37 3.96
N SER A 60 -14.47 1.14 3.91
CA SER A 60 -15.22 0.95 2.67
C SER A 60 -14.92 2.06 1.65
N GLY A 61 -14.66 1.67 0.39
CA GLY A 61 -14.37 2.60 -0.70
C GLY A 61 -12.98 3.26 -0.65
N HIS A 62 -12.18 2.99 0.40
CA HIS A 62 -10.83 3.56 0.51
C HIS A 62 -9.85 2.90 -0.47
N ALA A 63 -8.84 3.68 -0.84
CA ALA A 63 -7.67 3.15 -1.53
C ALA A 63 -6.80 2.35 -0.56
N ALA A 64 -6.43 1.15 -0.95
CA ALA A 64 -5.60 0.26 -0.16
C ALA A 64 -4.48 -0.38 -0.99
N LEU A 65 -3.40 -0.75 -0.29
CA LEU A 65 -2.46 -1.76 -0.77
C LEU A 65 -3.01 -3.13 -0.40
N PRO A 66 -2.76 -4.19 -1.20
CA PRO A 66 -3.11 -5.56 -0.83
C PRO A 66 -2.51 -5.92 0.52
N GLY A 67 -3.31 -6.52 1.40
CA GLY A 67 -2.82 -6.90 2.72
C GLY A 67 -3.89 -6.97 3.78
N GLY A 68 -3.53 -7.62 4.89
CA GLY A 68 -4.44 -7.84 5.99
C GLY A 68 -3.74 -8.29 7.27
N ARG A 69 -4.50 -8.91 8.16
CA ARG A 69 -4.02 -9.35 9.48
C ARG A 69 -3.25 -10.64 9.40
N TRP A 70 -2.22 -10.73 10.23
CA TRP A 70 -1.53 -12.00 10.46
C TRP A 70 -2.50 -13.05 11.05
N GLU A 71 -2.36 -14.28 10.57
CA GLU A 71 -3.11 -15.43 11.05
C GLU A 71 -2.17 -16.53 11.56
N PRO A 72 -2.63 -17.43 12.46
CA PRO A 72 -1.77 -18.49 13.01
C PRO A 72 -1.17 -19.47 11.99
N GLY A 73 -1.64 -19.45 10.75
CA GLY A 73 -1.09 -20.23 9.63
C GLY A 73 0.11 -19.58 8.95
N ASP A 74 0.30 -18.28 9.16
CA ASP A 74 1.38 -17.51 8.55
C ASP A 74 2.67 -17.67 9.37
N SER A 75 3.76 -18.13 8.73
CA SER A 75 5.05 -18.31 9.41
C SER A 75 5.78 -16.98 9.65
N SER A 76 5.41 -15.94 8.91
CA SER A 76 6.00 -14.60 8.95
C SER A 76 5.02 -13.53 8.47
N LEU A 77 5.35 -12.26 8.71
CA LEU A 77 4.59 -11.14 8.11
C LEU A 77 4.72 -11.10 6.57
N LEU A 78 5.79 -11.64 6.00
CA LEU A 78 5.89 -11.80 4.54
C LEU A 78 4.86 -12.81 4.04
N ASP A 79 4.70 -13.94 4.74
CA ASP A 79 3.68 -14.94 4.37
C ASP A 79 2.27 -14.35 4.44
N THR A 80 2.00 -13.51 5.44
CA THR A 80 0.74 -12.75 5.52
C THR A 80 0.54 -11.89 4.26
N ALA A 81 1.52 -11.07 3.88
CA ALA A 81 1.41 -10.20 2.72
C ALA A 81 1.21 -10.98 1.40
N LEU A 82 1.89 -12.14 1.26
CA LEU A 82 1.76 -13.00 0.09
C LEU A 82 0.42 -13.73 0.07
N ARG A 83 -0.08 -14.21 1.22
CA ARG A 83 -1.40 -14.84 1.33
C ARG A 83 -2.51 -13.85 0.96
N GLU A 84 -2.48 -12.67 1.54
CA GLU A 84 -3.47 -11.63 1.27
C GLU A 84 -3.49 -11.20 -0.21
N ALA A 85 -2.31 -11.03 -0.83
CA ALA A 85 -2.24 -10.74 -2.25
C ALA A 85 -2.84 -11.86 -3.12
N ARG A 86 -2.71 -13.13 -2.69
CA ARG A 86 -3.34 -14.26 -3.35
C ARG A 86 -4.87 -14.25 -3.15
N GLU A 87 -5.33 -14.02 -1.94
CA GLU A 87 -6.74 -14.02 -1.58
C GLU A 87 -7.49 -12.84 -2.20
N GLU A 88 -6.91 -11.64 -2.16
CA GLU A 88 -7.54 -10.41 -2.64
C GLU A 88 -7.46 -10.25 -4.17
N LEU A 89 -6.33 -10.65 -4.79
CA LEU A 89 -6.01 -10.36 -6.19
C LEU A 89 -5.88 -11.60 -7.08
N GLY A 90 -5.87 -12.81 -6.52
CA GLY A 90 -5.66 -14.05 -7.27
C GLY A 90 -4.25 -14.22 -7.83
N ILE A 91 -3.26 -13.48 -7.32
CA ILE A 91 -1.88 -13.53 -7.82
C ILE A 91 -0.97 -14.36 -6.92
N GLU A 92 0.08 -14.96 -7.51
CA GLU A 92 1.22 -15.54 -6.81
C GLU A 92 2.41 -14.59 -6.95
N PRO A 93 2.64 -13.66 -5.99
CA PRO A 93 3.59 -12.56 -6.19
C PRO A 93 5.00 -13.02 -6.55
N LEU A 94 5.48 -14.12 -5.94
CA LEU A 94 6.83 -14.63 -6.19
C LEU A 94 6.94 -15.51 -7.44
N ALA A 95 5.82 -15.93 -8.02
CA ALA A 95 5.80 -16.66 -9.31
C ALA A 95 5.71 -15.70 -10.50
N HIS A 96 5.06 -14.54 -10.32
CA HIS A 96 4.83 -13.55 -11.38
C HIS A 96 5.77 -12.33 -11.28
N GLY A 97 6.56 -12.25 -10.20
CA GLY A 97 7.44 -11.13 -9.93
C GLY A 97 8.56 -11.51 -8.97
N ARG A 98 9.23 -10.53 -8.44
CA ARG A 98 10.32 -10.69 -7.47
C ARG A 98 10.12 -9.79 -6.26
N LEU A 99 10.43 -10.29 -5.08
CA LEU A 99 10.51 -9.48 -3.87
C LEU A 99 11.73 -8.55 -3.97
N LEU A 100 11.52 -7.24 -3.83
CA LEU A 100 12.60 -6.27 -3.74
C LEU A 100 13.15 -6.16 -2.31
N GLY A 101 12.32 -6.40 -1.32
CA GLY A 101 12.66 -6.34 0.09
C GLY A 101 11.52 -5.81 0.95
N ALA A 102 11.86 -5.43 2.18
CA ALA A 102 10.92 -4.86 3.12
C ALA A 102 11.20 -3.36 3.33
N LEU A 103 10.13 -2.56 3.39
CA LEU A 103 10.23 -1.13 3.75
C LEU A 103 10.27 -0.95 5.29
N GLY A 104 10.21 -2.05 6.04
CA GLY A 104 10.16 -2.06 7.50
C GLY A 104 8.74 -2.04 8.04
N THR A 105 8.59 -1.70 9.32
CA THR A 105 7.29 -1.68 10.00
C THR A 105 6.67 -0.28 9.97
N HIS A 106 5.37 -0.21 9.76
CA HIS A 106 4.54 0.95 10.00
C HIS A 106 3.67 0.71 11.24
N VAL A 107 3.64 1.67 12.16
CA VAL A 107 2.75 1.57 13.35
C VAL A 107 1.53 2.45 13.08
N GLY A 108 0.38 1.83 13.07
CA GLY A 108 -0.89 2.53 12.85
C GLY A 108 -1.16 3.56 13.94
N SER A 109 -1.54 4.74 13.50
CA SER A 109 -1.97 5.84 14.38
C SER A 109 -3.36 6.28 13.97
N GLY A 110 -4.34 6.19 14.84
CA GLY A 110 -5.73 6.54 14.55
C GLY A 110 -6.70 5.68 15.34
N GLN A 111 -7.96 6.08 15.37
CA GLN A 111 -8.96 5.49 16.25
C GLN A 111 -9.18 3.98 16.02
N HIS A 112 -9.07 3.51 14.77
CA HIS A 112 -9.34 2.10 14.40
C HIS A 112 -8.09 1.25 14.22
N ILE A 113 -6.88 1.87 14.20
CA ILE A 113 -5.61 1.20 13.91
C ILE A 113 -4.51 1.49 14.93
N SER A 114 -4.85 2.11 16.06
CA SER A 114 -3.88 2.39 17.12
C SER A 114 -3.28 1.10 17.66
N GLY A 115 -1.94 1.01 17.63
CA GLY A 115 -1.20 -0.16 18.10
C GLY A 115 -1.15 -1.33 17.10
N VAL A 116 -1.73 -1.21 15.90
CA VAL A 116 -1.51 -2.17 14.81
C VAL A 116 -0.10 -1.99 14.27
N ARG A 117 0.66 -3.08 14.21
CA ARG A 117 1.96 -3.13 13.55
C ARG A 117 1.80 -3.73 12.16
N ILE A 118 2.31 -3.05 11.16
CA ILE A 118 2.12 -3.42 9.76
C ILE A 118 3.48 -3.61 9.12
N GLY A 119 3.83 -4.86 8.77
CA GLY A 119 4.98 -5.17 7.94
C GLY A 119 4.74 -4.71 6.51
N VAL A 120 5.67 -3.98 5.92
CA VAL A 120 5.53 -3.44 4.56
C VAL A 120 6.57 -4.10 3.67
N TYR A 121 6.10 -4.82 2.66
CA TYR A 121 6.94 -5.49 1.66
C TYR A 121 6.74 -4.87 0.28
N VAL A 122 7.74 -4.97 -0.57
CA VAL A 122 7.72 -4.42 -1.93
C VAL A 122 8.08 -5.52 -2.91
N ALA A 123 7.22 -5.76 -3.89
CA ALA A 123 7.46 -6.68 -5.00
C ALA A 123 7.37 -5.94 -6.33
N ALA A 124 8.20 -6.34 -7.28
CA ALA A 124 8.18 -5.85 -8.65
C ALA A 124 7.77 -6.98 -9.60
N PHE A 125 6.94 -6.64 -10.57
CA PHE A 125 6.43 -7.54 -11.61
C PHE A 125 7.01 -7.12 -12.95
N ASP A 126 7.52 -8.08 -13.71
CA ASP A 126 8.04 -7.82 -15.07
C ASP A 126 6.89 -7.59 -16.07
N GLU A 127 5.73 -8.22 -15.82
CA GLU A 127 4.47 -8.01 -16.54
C GLU A 127 3.34 -7.84 -15.54
N ARG A 128 2.27 -7.12 -15.93
CA ARG A 128 1.07 -7.04 -15.09
C ARG A 128 0.40 -8.40 -15.05
N PRO A 129 0.35 -9.06 -13.88
CA PRO A 129 -0.30 -10.37 -13.77
C PRO A 129 -1.80 -10.25 -14.03
N PRO A 130 -2.46 -11.30 -14.53
CA PRO A 130 -3.91 -11.37 -14.54
C PRO A 130 -4.42 -11.32 -13.11
N LEU A 131 -5.50 -10.58 -12.88
CA LEU A 131 -6.06 -10.36 -11.55
C LEU A 131 -7.45 -11.02 -11.46
N GLU A 132 -7.69 -11.71 -10.35
CA GLU A 132 -9.00 -12.25 -9.96
C GLU A 132 -9.37 -11.64 -8.61
N LEU A 133 -10.22 -10.61 -8.61
CA LEU A 133 -10.54 -9.86 -7.41
C LEU A 133 -11.48 -10.65 -6.49
N SER A 134 -11.18 -10.63 -5.21
CA SER A 134 -12.11 -11.10 -4.19
C SER A 134 -13.30 -10.15 -4.04
N SER A 135 -14.32 -10.57 -3.31
CA SER A 135 -15.47 -9.72 -3.01
C SER A 135 -15.15 -8.54 -2.08
N GLU A 136 -13.96 -8.49 -1.50
CA GLU A 136 -13.50 -7.39 -0.64
C GLU A 136 -13.02 -6.18 -1.44
N LEU A 137 -12.75 -6.37 -2.73
CA LEU A 137 -12.26 -5.33 -3.62
C LEU A 137 -13.31 -4.99 -4.69
N GLU A 138 -13.57 -3.70 -4.85
CA GLU A 138 -14.45 -3.20 -5.92
C GLU A 138 -13.70 -3.08 -7.25
N ALA A 139 -12.47 -2.56 -7.19
CA ALA A 139 -11.63 -2.32 -8.36
C ALA A 139 -10.15 -2.29 -8.00
N VAL A 140 -9.27 -2.41 -9.00
CA VAL A 140 -7.83 -2.20 -8.88
C VAL A 140 -7.30 -1.37 -10.02
N TYR A 141 -6.28 -0.59 -9.74
CA TYR A 141 -5.69 0.38 -10.67
C TYR A 141 -4.17 0.27 -10.63
N TRP A 142 -3.54 0.19 -11.78
CA TRP A 142 -2.10 0.44 -11.91
C TRP A 142 -1.89 1.94 -12.08
N VAL A 143 -1.49 2.58 -11.02
CA VAL A 143 -1.37 4.03 -10.89
C VAL A 143 0.06 4.45 -11.17
N PRO A 144 0.30 5.30 -12.20
CA PRO A 144 1.63 5.84 -12.44
C PRO A 144 2.14 6.60 -11.22
N LEU A 145 3.35 6.30 -10.77
CA LEU A 145 3.96 6.91 -9.58
C LEU A 145 4.08 8.45 -9.73
N GLU A 146 4.25 8.95 -10.96
CA GLU A 146 4.29 10.38 -11.23
C GLU A 146 2.96 11.12 -10.99
N SER A 147 1.83 10.39 -11.05
CA SER A 147 0.49 10.93 -10.78
C SER A 147 0.21 11.09 -9.28
N LEU A 148 1.02 10.47 -8.43
CA LEU A 148 0.91 10.57 -6.97
C LEU A 148 1.45 11.92 -6.47
N VAL A 149 0.72 12.99 -6.76
CA VAL A 149 1.06 14.34 -6.31
C VAL A 149 0.33 14.62 -4.99
N PRO A 150 1.05 14.94 -3.90
CA PRO A 150 0.43 15.22 -2.61
C PRO A 150 -0.52 16.42 -2.68
N VAL A 151 -1.69 16.23 -2.14
CA VAL A 151 -2.74 17.26 -1.98
C VAL A 151 -3.24 17.27 -0.55
N THR A 152 -4.03 18.30 -0.21
CA THR A 152 -4.84 18.30 1.00
C THR A 152 -6.27 17.93 0.62
N ALA A 153 -6.82 16.91 1.29
CA ALA A 153 -8.17 16.41 1.04
C ALA A 153 -9.01 16.42 2.32
N ARG A 154 -10.32 16.43 2.16
CA ARG A 154 -11.28 16.16 3.25
C ARG A 154 -11.88 14.79 3.02
N VAL A 155 -11.90 14.00 4.08
CA VAL A 155 -12.43 12.63 4.06
C VAL A 155 -13.60 12.52 5.03
N ALA A 156 -14.57 11.68 4.71
CA ALA A 156 -15.80 11.55 5.49
C ALA A 156 -15.54 11.03 6.91
N GLU A 157 -14.49 10.20 7.07
CA GLU A 157 -14.09 9.55 8.33
C GLU A 157 -13.51 10.53 9.35
N LEU A 158 -13.06 11.71 8.90
CA LEU A 158 -12.50 12.76 9.74
C LEU A 158 -13.21 14.11 9.47
N PRO A 159 -14.47 14.25 9.88
CA PRO A 159 -15.25 15.45 9.63
C PRO A 159 -14.55 16.72 10.13
N GLY A 160 -14.46 17.73 9.26
CA GLY A 160 -13.84 19.01 9.60
C GLY A 160 -12.31 19.02 9.66
N ARG A 161 -11.65 17.90 9.35
CA ARG A 161 -10.18 17.81 9.26
C ARG A 161 -9.74 17.71 7.81
N GLU A 162 -8.59 18.28 7.54
CA GLU A 162 -7.85 18.10 6.30
C GLU A 162 -6.72 17.10 6.52
N VAL A 163 -6.53 16.21 5.55
CA VAL A 163 -5.49 15.17 5.59
C VAL A 163 -4.59 15.31 4.36
N SER A 164 -3.34 14.88 4.50
CA SER A 164 -2.46 14.69 3.35
C SER A 164 -2.92 13.44 2.58
N ALA A 165 -3.04 13.57 1.26
CA ALA A 165 -3.56 12.53 0.39
C ALA A 165 -2.99 12.65 -1.03
N TYR A 166 -3.26 11.63 -1.85
CA TYR A 166 -3.27 11.76 -3.30
C TYR A 166 -4.72 11.69 -3.77
N ALA A 167 -5.12 12.53 -4.71
CA ALA A 167 -6.43 12.48 -5.35
C ALA A 167 -6.22 12.06 -6.80
N LEU A 168 -6.73 10.89 -7.16
CA LEU A 168 -6.56 10.29 -8.46
C LEU A 168 -7.87 10.32 -9.22
N GLU A 169 -7.87 11.00 -10.36
CA GLU A 169 -9.01 11.02 -11.25
C GLU A 169 -9.15 9.66 -11.96
N ILE A 170 -10.27 8.99 -11.76
CA ILE A 170 -10.61 7.73 -12.42
C ILE A 170 -11.70 8.02 -13.46
N PRO A 171 -11.46 7.80 -14.75
CA PRO A 171 -12.42 8.10 -15.78
C PRO A 171 -13.76 7.38 -15.58
N GLY A 172 -14.84 8.16 -15.40
CA GLY A 172 -16.21 7.65 -15.22
C GLY A 172 -16.57 7.20 -13.82
N GLU A 173 -15.68 7.42 -12.86
CA GLU A 173 -15.86 7.07 -11.45
C GLU A 173 -15.56 8.27 -10.54
N ASP A 174 -15.92 8.14 -9.26
CA ASP A 174 -15.49 9.09 -8.23
C ASP A 174 -13.96 9.03 -8.06
N PRO A 175 -13.29 10.16 -7.77
CA PRO A 175 -11.86 10.19 -7.53
C PRO A 175 -11.44 9.19 -6.45
N LEU A 176 -10.34 8.50 -6.68
CA LEU A 176 -9.76 7.62 -5.67
C LEU A 176 -8.86 8.44 -4.74
N ILE A 177 -9.27 8.58 -3.48
CA ILE A 177 -8.51 9.32 -2.47
C ILE A 177 -7.62 8.34 -1.71
N VAL A 178 -6.32 8.53 -1.86
CA VAL A 178 -5.28 7.73 -1.15
C VAL A 178 -4.78 8.53 0.04
N TRP A 179 -5.13 8.11 1.23
CA TRP A 179 -4.77 8.78 2.47
C TRP A 179 -4.41 7.77 3.60
N GLY A 180 -4.13 8.24 4.80
CA GLY A 180 -3.86 7.38 5.95
C GLY A 180 -2.60 6.52 5.77
N ILE A 181 -2.73 5.22 6.06
CA ILE A 181 -1.62 4.27 6.01
C ILE A 181 -1.05 4.14 4.59
N THR A 182 -1.92 3.98 3.61
CA THR A 182 -1.50 3.83 2.21
C THR A 182 -0.68 5.03 1.73
N TYR A 183 -1.14 6.25 2.02
CA TYR A 183 -0.40 7.47 1.75
C TYR A 183 0.96 7.49 2.46
N ALA A 184 0.97 7.17 3.77
CA ALA A 184 2.20 7.19 4.56
C ALA A 184 3.25 6.18 4.07
N ILE A 185 2.81 4.99 3.66
CA ILE A 185 3.68 3.96 3.10
C ILE A 185 4.29 4.43 1.76
N LEU A 186 3.48 4.99 0.87
CA LEU A 186 3.94 5.49 -0.42
C LEU A 186 4.91 6.68 -0.27
N GLU A 187 4.67 7.58 0.68
CA GLU A 187 5.62 8.66 0.98
C GLU A 187 6.94 8.15 1.57
N ARG A 188 6.91 7.09 2.38
CA ARG A 188 8.14 6.44 2.85
C ARG A 188 8.91 5.79 1.69
N LEU A 189 8.20 5.14 0.77
CA LEU A 189 8.81 4.56 -0.42
C LEU A 189 9.48 5.64 -1.28
N ARG A 190 8.79 6.78 -1.46
CA ARG A 190 9.32 7.95 -2.19
C ARG A 190 10.58 8.53 -1.56
N ALA A 191 10.63 8.50 -0.23
CA ALA A 191 11.72 9.10 0.56
C ALA A 191 12.95 8.19 0.69
N LEU A 192 12.95 6.98 0.13
CA LEU A 192 14.13 6.14 0.14
C LEU A 192 15.27 6.83 -0.60
N PRO A 193 16.48 6.88 -0.02
CA PRO A 193 17.62 7.52 -0.65
C PRO A 193 18.03 6.76 -1.92
N ALA A 194 18.42 7.52 -2.94
CA ALA A 194 19.24 6.94 -3.99
C ALA A 194 20.60 6.58 -3.36
N VAL A 195 20.93 5.30 -3.35
CA VAL A 195 22.23 4.79 -2.84
C VAL A 195 23.36 5.18 -3.79
#